data_e1fdce3c3dfdce34bdff94a7d1c45bb3
#
_entry.id   e1fdce3c3dfdce34bdff94a7d1c45bb3
#
_cell.length_a   1.000
_cell.length_b   1.000
_cell.length_c   1.000
_cell.angle_alpha   90.00
_cell.angle_beta   90.00
_cell.angle_gamma   90.00
#
_symmetry.space_group_name_H-M   'P 1'
#
loop_
_entity.id
_entity.type
_entity.pdbx_description
1 polymer ?
#
loop_
_entity_poly.entity_id
_entity_poly.type
_entity_poly.pdbx_seq_one_letter_code
_entity_poly.pdbx_strand_id
1 'polypeptide(L)'
;YRTALRKQIYRQTGNTRGAINNAEKKRKNNPANEREYLNLIYLYSENGNPEKAYQTALELQNKFPNSILVHLALYKFHLDQGNTMGAMASMKKVFNSRVIEKESQYKVLGDFLTFVQQNPQYQAELEGIVEVFSKDNNGQVFEKIADYYLSKGNKELALTFYQKGIEVDSDNFSLLKNTLLLQLEFNRFAAAKKVSASSLEVFPAQPLL
;
A
#
# COMPACT_ATOMS: atom_id res chain seq x y z
N TYR A 1 8.18 -9.57 20.88
CA TYR A 1 6.93 -10.01 21.54
C TYR A 1 6.33 -8.92 22.44
N ARG A 2 7.07 -8.38 23.42
CA ARG A 2 6.60 -7.33 24.35
C ARG A 2 6.16 -6.03 23.65
N THR A 3 6.79 -5.64 22.56
CA THR A 3 6.48 -4.41 21.83
C THR A 3 5.18 -4.52 21.03
N ALA A 4 4.94 -5.66 20.37
CA ALA A 4 3.70 -5.92 19.63
C ALA A 4 2.51 -5.99 20.58
N LEU A 5 2.63 -6.69 21.70
CA LEU A 5 1.59 -6.78 22.72
C LEU A 5 1.22 -5.41 23.32
N ARG A 6 2.22 -4.55 23.60
CA ARG A 6 1.97 -3.17 24.06
C ARG A 6 1.23 -2.33 23.02
N LYS A 7 1.59 -2.43 21.72
CA LYS A 7 0.85 -1.74 20.64
C LYS A 7 -0.60 -2.19 20.59
N GLN A 8 -0.86 -3.49 20.75
CA GLN A 8 -2.21 -4.04 20.79
C GLN A 8 -3.01 -3.54 21.99
N ILE A 9 -2.41 -3.52 23.20
CA ILE A 9 -3.03 -2.99 24.41
C ILE A 9 -3.38 -1.52 24.24
N TYR A 10 -2.47 -0.69 23.73
CA TYR A 10 -2.74 0.74 23.50
C TYR A 10 -3.89 0.96 22.51
N ARG A 11 -3.99 0.15 21.45
CA ARG A 11 -5.12 0.21 20.50
C ARG A 11 -6.44 -0.20 21.17
N GLN A 12 -6.45 -1.28 21.95
CA GLN A 12 -7.66 -1.79 22.61
C GLN A 12 -8.15 -0.89 23.74
N THR A 13 -7.25 -0.24 24.47
CA THR A 13 -7.59 0.63 25.61
C THR A 13 -7.79 2.10 25.23
N GLY A 14 -7.55 2.46 23.96
CA GLY A 14 -7.57 3.87 23.51
C GLY A 14 -6.48 4.75 24.16
N ASN A 15 -5.48 4.15 24.82
CA ASN A 15 -4.43 4.90 25.52
C ASN A 15 -3.34 5.39 24.56
N THR A 16 -3.74 6.25 23.65
CA THR A 16 -2.87 6.85 22.61
C THR A 16 -1.75 7.71 23.21
N ARG A 17 -2.06 8.44 24.30
CA ARG A 17 -1.09 9.25 25.02
C ARG A 17 0.05 8.41 25.61
N GLY A 18 -0.28 7.23 26.18
CA GLY A 18 0.70 6.27 26.69
C GLY A 18 1.59 5.70 25.59
N ALA A 19 1.01 5.43 24.42
CA ALA A 19 1.75 4.96 23.24
C ALA A 19 2.77 5.99 22.75
N ILE A 20 2.36 7.26 22.62
CA ILE A 20 3.22 8.37 22.20
C ILE A 20 4.36 8.58 23.24
N ASN A 21 4.04 8.70 24.52
CA ASN A 21 5.06 8.87 25.57
C ASN A 21 6.11 7.73 25.57
N ASN A 22 5.67 6.51 25.35
CA ASN A 22 6.61 5.38 25.25
C ASN A 22 7.49 5.46 23.98
N ALA A 23 6.93 5.86 22.85
CA ALA A 23 7.68 6.05 21.61
C ALA A 23 8.70 7.19 21.74
N GLU A 24 8.31 8.33 22.36
CA GLU A 24 9.22 9.44 22.64
C GLU A 24 10.41 9.01 23.52
N LYS A 25 10.14 8.22 24.59
CA LYS A 25 11.21 7.67 25.44
C LYS A 25 12.14 6.75 24.66
N LYS A 26 11.60 5.90 23.80
CA LYS A 26 12.42 5.01 22.96
C LYS A 26 13.31 5.78 21.99
N ARG A 27 12.76 6.80 21.32
CA ARG A 27 13.53 7.68 20.43
C ARG A 27 14.67 8.39 21.18
N LYS A 28 14.40 8.91 22.39
CA LYS A 28 15.42 9.54 23.24
C LYS A 28 16.52 8.57 23.64
N ASN A 29 16.15 7.33 23.99
CA ASN A 29 17.11 6.31 24.43
C ASN A 29 17.91 5.70 23.27
N ASN A 30 17.33 5.69 22.05
CA ASN A 30 17.97 5.16 20.86
C ASN A 30 17.95 6.19 19.72
N PRO A 31 18.65 7.31 19.86
CA PRO A 31 18.57 8.41 18.89
C PRO A 31 19.21 8.09 17.53
N ALA A 32 19.95 6.98 17.41
CA ALA A 32 20.53 6.48 16.16
C ALA A 32 19.61 5.51 15.42
N ASN A 33 18.43 5.17 15.97
CA ASN A 33 17.51 4.22 15.36
C ASN A 33 16.40 4.96 14.59
N GLU A 34 16.52 5.03 13.28
CA GLU A 34 15.56 5.67 12.38
C GLU A 34 14.12 5.11 12.52
N ARG A 35 13.97 3.82 12.83
CA ARG A 35 12.65 3.18 13.00
C ARG A 35 11.87 3.73 14.20
N GLU A 36 12.54 4.25 15.24
CA GLU A 36 11.86 4.88 16.37
C GLU A 36 11.25 6.24 15.97
N TYR A 37 11.89 6.96 15.04
CA TYR A 37 11.31 8.18 14.46
C TYR A 37 10.09 7.86 13.61
N LEU A 38 10.17 6.87 12.73
CA LEU A 38 9.02 6.45 11.90
C LEU A 38 7.83 6.00 12.76
N ASN A 39 8.08 5.23 13.82
CA ASN A 39 7.03 4.81 14.74
C ASN A 39 6.38 6.02 15.44
N LEU A 40 7.15 7.03 15.81
CA LEU A 40 6.65 8.24 16.44
C LEU A 40 5.87 9.12 15.45
N ILE A 41 6.35 9.28 14.20
CA ILE A 41 5.66 9.95 13.11
C ILE A 41 4.28 9.30 12.89
N TYR A 42 4.23 7.99 12.76
CA TYR A 42 2.99 7.25 12.60
C TYR A 42 2.01 7.50 13.77
N LEU A 43 2.50 7.39 15.01
CA LEU A 43 1.65 7.61 16.19
C LEU A 43 1.11 9.04 16.27
N TYR A 44 1.89 10.04 15.93
CA TYR A 44 1.41 11.42 15.88
C TYR A 44 0.36 11.61 14.78
N SER A 45 0.59 11.06 13.58
CA SER A 45 -0.37 11.15 12.47
C SER A 45 -1.71 10.50 12.81
N GLU A 46 -1.69 9.27 13.34
CA GLU A 46 -2.90 8.53 13.71
C GLU A 46 -3.69 9.19 14.86
N ASN A 47 -3.05 10.04 15.64
CA ASN A 47 -3.68 10.68 16.81
C ASN A 47 -3.93 12.19 16.62
N GLY A 48 -4.06 12.63 15.37
CA GLY A 48 -4.47 14.00 15.04
C GLY A 48 -3.43 15.06 15.37
N ASN A 49 -2.14 14.69 15.37
CA ASN A 49 -1.02 15.62 15.58
C ASN A 49 -0.10 15.70 14.34
N PRO A 50 -0.64 16.09 13.15
CA PRO A 50 0.13 16.09 11.91
C PRO A 50 1.35 17.02 11.99
N GLU A 51 1.25 18.14 12.70
CA GLU A 51 2.36 19.06 12.87
C GLU A 51 3.56 18.41 13.58
N LYS A 52 3.33 17.72 14.70
CA LYS A 52 4.39 16.98 15.40
C LYS A 52 4.94 15.84 14.57
N ALA A 53 4.10 15.16 13.80
CA ALA A 53 4.50 14.12 12.88
C ALA A 53 5.46 14.69 11.82
N TYR A 54 5.12 15.82 11.21
CA TYR A 54 5.94 16.51 10.23
C TYR A 54 7.28 16.99 10.80
N GLN A 55 7.26 17.66 11.97
CA GLN A 55 8.47 18.07 12.65
C GLN A 55 9.41 16.89 12.97
N THR A 56 8.84 15.75 13.38
CA THR A 56 9.61 14.52 13.62
C THR A 56 10.21 13.96 12.32
N ALA A 57 9.50 14.07 11.19
CA ALA A 57 10.01 13.66 9.89
C ALA A 57 11.16 14.56 9.42
N LEU A 58 11.06 15.88 9.63
CA LEU A 58 12.15 16.82 9.35
C LEU A 58 13.37 16.56 10.25
N GLU A 59 13.15 16.25 11.53
CA GLU A 59 14.24 15.86 12.44
C GLU A 59 14.94 14.60 11.94
N LEU A 60 14.18 13.59 11.52
CA LEU A 60 14.72 12.36 10.92
C LEU A 60 15.56 12.69 9.68
N GLN A 61 15.03 13.51 8.77
CA GLN A 61 15.72 13.90 7.54
C GLN A 61 17.03 14.65 7.83
N ASN A 62 17.02 15.59 8.76
CA ASN A 62 18.19 16.37 9.11
C ASN A 62 19.27 15.50 9.78
N LYS A 63 18.86 14.57 10.63
CA LYS A 63 19.78 13.70 11.36
C LYS A 63 20.35 12.58 10.50
N PHE A 64 19.55 12.10 9.56
CA PHE A 64 19.90 11.04 8.64
C PHE A 64 19.62 11.44 7.18
N PRO A 65 20.42 12.34 6.60
CA PRO A 65 20.14 12.94 5.29
C PRO A 65 20.08 11.90 4.15
N ASN A 66 20.73 10.76 4.33
CA ASN A 66 20.72 9.65 3.38
C ASN A 66 19.64 8.59 3.68
N SER A 67 18.78 8.82 4.69
CA SER A 67 17.72 7.89 5.03
C SER A 67 16.67 7.78 3.91
N ILE A 68 16.49 6.57 3.42
CA ILE A 68 15.37 6.27 2.53
C ILE A 68 14.06 6.13 3.32
N LEU A 69 14.15 5.73 4.59
CA LEU A 69 12.96 5.48 5.42
C LEU A 69 12.12 6.73 5.66
N VAL A 70 12.73 7.92 5.68
CA VAL A 70 11.99 9.18 5.86
C VAL A 70 10.96 9.40 4.73
N HIS A 71 11.24 8.89 3.52
CA HIS A 71 10.35 9.05 2.38
C HIS A 71 9.02 8.30 2.52
N LEU A 72 8.95 7.27 3.42
CA LEU A 72 7.69 6.63 3.81
C LEU A 72 6.73 7.58 4.57
N ALA A 73 7.24 8.66 5.13
CA ALA A 73 6.42 9.67 5.79
C ALA A 73 6.28 10.92 4.91
N LEU A 74 7.36 11.39 4.31
CA LEU A 74 7.39 12.65 3.56
C LEU A 74 6.43 12.66 2.37
N TYR A 75 6.23 11.53 1.66
CA TYR A 75 5.29 11.54 0.54
C TYR A 75 3.87 11.91 0.98
N LYS A 76 3.42 11.44 2.14
CA LYS A 76 2.08 11.76 2.68
C LYS A 76 1.96 13.24 3.04
N PHE A 77 2.94 13.78 3.72
CA PHE A 77 2.96 15.22 4.04
C PHE A 77 2.97 16.08 2.78
N HIS A 78 3.70 15.67 1.75
CA HIS A 78 3.70 16.36 0.47
C HIS A 78 2.32 16.29 -0.21
N LEU A 79 1.63 15.12 -0.14
CA LEU A 79 0.26 14.98 -0.64
C LEU A 79 -0.69 15.93 0.09
N ASP A 80 -0.64 15.94 1.44
CA ASP A 80 -1.51 16.78 2.27
C ASP A 80 -1.29 18.28 2.04
N GLN A 81 -0.07 18.67 1.66
CA GLN A 81 0.31 20.05 1.34
C GLN A 81 0.08 20.43 -0.14
N GLY A 82 -0.42 19.51 -0.96
CA GLY A 82 -0.56 19.71 -2.42
C GLY A 82 0.77 19.80 -3.17
N ASN A 83 1.88 19.43 -2.54
CA ASN A 83 3.20 19.39 -3.17
C ASN A 83 3.36 18.10 -4.00
N THR A 84 2.75 18.09 -5.19
CA THR A 84 2.73 16.93 -6.07
C THR A 84 4.14 16.47 -6.51
N MET A 85 5.04 17.40 -6.76
CA MET A 85 6.43 17.07 -7.14
C MET A 85 7.20 16.41 -5.99
N GLY A 86 7.05 16.93 -4.77
CA GLY A 86 7.67 16.36 -3.58
C GLY A 86 7.12 14.96 -3.24
N ALA A 87 5.80 14.79 -3.37
CA ALA A 87 5.14 13.49 -3.19
C ALA A 87 5.70 12.45 -4.17
N MET A 88 5.72 12.80 -5.46
CA MET A 88 6.23 11.91 -6.51
C MET A 88 7.71 11.56 -6.30
N ALA A 89 8.54 12.53 -5.97
CA ALA A 89 9.96 12.29 -5.71
C ALA A 89 10.17 11.32 -4.53
N SER A 90 9.38 11.47 -3.46
CA SER A 90 9.46 10.59 -2.29
C SER A 90 8.95 9.18 -2.60
N MET A 91 7.83 9.04 -3.32
CA MET A 91 7.29 7.75 -3.74
C MET A 91 8.26 6.99 -4.64
N LYS A 92 8.89 7.66 -5.64
CA LYS A 92 9.92 7.05 -6.49
C LYS A 92 11.09 6.50 -5.68
N LYS A 93 11.53 7.21 -4.65
CA LYS A 93 12.61 6.72 -3.76
C LYS A 93 12.17 5.47 -2.99
N VAL A 94 10.92 5.40 -2.53
CA VAL A 94 10.37 4.22 -1.87
C VAL A 94 10.34 3.03 -2.82
N PHE A 95 9.83 3.19 -4.04
CA PHE A 95 9.72 2.12 -5.03
C PHE A 95 11.08 1.57 -5.47
N ASN A 96 12.08 2.43 -5.60
CA ASN A 96 13.44 2.02 -6.02
C ASN A 96 14.29 1.50 -4.85
N SER A 97 13.75 1.48 -3.62
CA SER A 97 14.51 1.08 -2.44
C SER A 97 14.58 -0.44 -2.28
N ARG A 98 15.78 -0.94 -1.99
CA ARG A 98 16.01 -2.33 -1.55
C ARG A 98 15.96 -2.49 -0.02
N VAL A 99 15.90 -1.38 0.71
CA VAL A 99 15.90 -1.36 2.19
C VAL A 99 14.47 -1.35 2.76
N ILE A 100 13.52 -0.78 2.00
CA ILE A 100 12.11 -0.73 2.39
C ILE A 100 11.48 -2.08 2.10
N GLU A 101 10.81 -2.63 3.12
CA GLU A 101 10.08 -3.89 3.01
C GLU A 101 8.99 -3.80 1.95
N LYS A 102 8.80 -4.86 1.16
CA LYS A 102 7.83 -4.93 0.06
C LYS A 102 6.42 -4.54 0.51
N GLU A 103 5.99 -5.01 1.67
CA GLU A 103 4.69 -4.67 2.25
C GLU A 103 4.47 -3.15 2.39
N SER A 104 5.52 -2.41 2.79
CA SER A 104 5.49 -0.96 2.84
C SER A 104 5.45 -0.33 1.45
N GLN A 105 6.18 -0.88 0.49
CA GLN A 105 6.12 -0.42 -0.91
C GLN A 105 4.72 -0.63 -1.51
N TYR A 106 4.04 -1.76 -1.22
CA TYR A 106 2.67 -2.03 -1.69
C TYR A 106 1.65 -1.04 -1.11
N LYS A 107 1.83 -0.59 0.14
CA LYS A 107 0.98 0.48 0.71
C LYS A 107 1.18 1.80 -0.03
N VAL A 108 2.43 2.17 -0.30
CA VAL A 108 2.75 3.38 -1.08
C VAL A 108 2.23 3.25 -2.51
N LEU A 109 2.25 2.06 -3.12
CA LEU A 109 1.64 1.82 -4.42
C LEU A 109 0.13 2.12 -4.40
N GLY A 110 -0.60 1.66 -3.40
CA GLY A 110 -2.03 1.98 -3.25
C GLY A 110 -2.30 3.48 -3.19
N ASP A 111 -1.52 4.22 -2.39
CA ASP A 111 -1.62 5.68 -2.30
C ASP A 111 -1.21 6.35 -3.64
N PHE A 112 -0.21 5.79 -4.34
CA PHE A 112 0.22 6.30 -5.65
C PHE A 112 -0.84 6.10 -6.75
N LEU A 113 -1.52 4.96 -6.77
CA LEU A 113 -2.63 4.71 -7.67
C LEU A 113 -3.74 5.78 -7.49
N THR A 114 -4.09 6.09 -6.24
CA THR A 114 -5.05 7.15 -5.90
C THR A 114 -4.53 8.53 -6.31
N PHE A 115 -3.25 8.80 -6.07
CA PHE A 115 -2.61 10.06 -6.46
C PHE A 115 -2.67 10.29 -7.98
N VAL A 116 -2.36 9.27 -8.79
CA VAL A 116 -2.43 9.38 -10.26
C VAL A 116 -3.86 9.55 -10.76
N GLN A 117 -4.86 9.02 -10.07
CA GLN A 117 -6.27 9.31 -10.40
C GLN A 117 -6.58 10.80 -10.37
N GLN A 118 -6.01 11.53 -9.42
CA GLN A 118 -6.19 12.96 -9.23
C GLN A 118 -5.20 13.80 -10.05
N ASN A 119 -4.11 13.19 -10.50
CA ASN A 119 -3.00 13.83 -11.22
C ASN A 119 -2.62 13.05 -12.48
N PRO A 120 -3.47 13.07 -13.56
CA PRO A 120 -3.28 12.24 -14.76
C PRO A 120 -1.97 12.47 -15.50
N GLN A 121 -1.30 13.61 -15.30
CA GLN A 121 0.01 13.91 -15.88
C GLN A 121 1.12 12.91 -15.45
N TYR A 122 0.89 12.13 -14.36
CA TYR A 122 1.82 11.11 -13.89
C TYR A 122 1.47 9.68 -14.37
N GLN A 123 0.59 9.55 -15.35
CA GLN A 123 0.18 8.23 -15.88
C GLN A 123 1.36 7.44 -16.47
N ALA A 124 2.29 8.10 -17.16
CA ALA A 124 3.47 7.43 -17.73
C ALA A 124 4.40 6.85 -16.63
N GLU A 125 4.55 7.58 -15.53
CA GLU A 125 5.31 7.09 -14.38
C GLU A 125 4.62 5.90 -13.70
N LEU A 126 3.29 5.89 -13.65
CA LEU A 126 2.53 4.75 -13.15
C LEU A 126 2.79 3.50 -13.98
N GLU A 127 2.77 3.60 -15.30
CA GLU A 127 3.01 2.45 -16.18
C GLU A 127 4.38 1.81 -15.91
N GLY A 128 5.44 2.61 -15.76
CA GLY A 128 6.76 2.12 -15.39
C GLY A 128 6.80 1.45 -14.00
N ILE A 129 6.07 1.99 -13.03
CA ILE A 129 5.99 1.43 -11.69
C ILE A 129 5.18 0.12 -11.69
N VAL A 130 4.06 0.08 -12.42
CA VAL A 130 3.25 -1.14 -12.59
C VAL A 130 4.08 -2.25 -13.23
N GLU A 131 4.91 -1.95 -14.23
CA GLU A 131 5.80 -2.93 -14.84
C GLU A 131 6.79 -3.53 -13.82
N VAL A 132 7.34 -2.72 -12.93
CA VAL A 132 8.23 -3.21 -11.86
C VAL A 132 7.47 -4.12 -10.90
N PHE A 133 6.31 -3.68 -10.41
CA PHE A 133 5.53 -4.45 -9.45
C PHE A 133 4.84 -5.68 -10.05
N SER A 134 4.59 -5.70 -11.35
CA SER A 134 4.04 -6.87 -12.04
C SER A 134 4.99 -8.08 -12.08
N LYS A 135 6.26 -7.86 -11.73
CA LYS A 135 7.27 -8.92 -11.56
C LYS A 135 7.28 -9.49 -10.15
N ASP A 136 6.65 -8.81 -9.21
CA ASP A 136 6.46 -9.32 -7.85
C ASP A 136 5.35 -10.36 -7.86
N ASN A 137 5.65 -11.57 -7.45
CA ASN A 137 4.68 -12.68 -7.44
C ASN A 137 3.76 -12.55 -6.22
N ASN A 138 2.82 -11.57 -6.26
CA ASN A 138 1.95 -11.21 -5.14
C ASN A 138 0.54 -10.84 -5.61
N GLY A 139 -0.45 -11.67 -5.25
CA GLY A 139 -1.86 -11.50 -5.66
C GLY A 139 -2.47 -10.18 -5.20
N GLN A 140 -2.19 -9.71 -3.99
CA GLN A 140 -2.71 -8.44 -3.49
C GLN A 140 -2.22 -7.22 -4.28
N VAL A 141 -1.00 -7.29 -4.84
CA VAL A 141 -0.47 -6.24 -5.72
C VAL A 141 -1.25 -6.20 -7.03
N PHE A 142 -1.47 -7.36 -7.64
CA PHE A 142 -2.26 -7.46 -8.86
C PHE A 142 -3.70 -7.02 -8.66
N GLU A 143 -4.31 -7.37 -7.52
CA GLU A 143 -5.65 -6.89 -7.15
C GLU A 143 -5.72 -5.36 -7.09
N LYS A 144 -4.81 -4.71 -6.38
CA LYS A 144 -4.77 -3.23 -6.29
C LYS A 144 -4.60 -2.55 -7.66
N ILE A 145 -3.73 -3.10 -8.51
CA ILE A 145 -3.51 -2.58 -9.86
C ILE A 145 -4.78 -2.77 -10.72
N ALA A 146 -5.40 -3.95 -10.64
CA ALA A 146 -6.63 -4.26 -11.35
C ALA A 146 -7.79 -3.33 -10.92
N ASP A 147 -7.99 -3.14 -9.62
CA ASP A 147 -9.00 -2.24 -9.06
C ASP A 147 -8.81 -0.80 -9.55
N TYR A 148 -7.55 -0.34 -9.61
CA TYR A 148 -7.25 0.96 -10.19
C TYR A 148 -7.73 1.07 -11.64
N TYR A 149 -7.35 0.12 -12.51
CA TYR A 149 -7.76 0.17 -13.92
C TYR A 149 -9.28 0.00 -14.09
N LEU A 150 -9.91 -0.80 -13.24
CA LEU A 150 -11.36 -0.93 -13.20
C LEU A 150 -12.03 0.41 -12.87
N SER A 151 -11.53 1.11 -11.88
CA SER A 151 -12.05 2.45 -11.49
C SER A 151 -11.87 3.51 -12.59
N LYS A 152 -10.90 3.31 -13.48
CA LYS A 152 -10.68 4.15 -14.69
C LYS A 152 -11.53 3.72 -15.87
N GLY A 153 -12.37 2.69 -15.73
CA GLY A 153 -13.16 2.14 -16.83
C GLY A 153 -12.35 1.27 -17.81
N ASN A 154 -11.06 1.06 -17.57
CA ASN A 154 -10.23 0.20 -18.39
C ASN A 154 -10.38 -1.27 -17.96
N LYS A 155 -11.55 -1.83 -18.26
CA LYS A 155 -11.95 -3.18 -17.83
C LYS A 155 -11.09 -4.30 -18.42
N GLU A 156 -10.56 -4.13 -19.65
CA GLU A 156 -9.68 -5.13 -20.28
C GLU A 156 -8.35 -5.25 -19.53
N LEU A 157 -7.75 -4.12 -19.18
CA LEU A 157 -6.50 -4.12 -18.43
C LEU A 157 -6.72 -4.59 -16.98
N ALA A 158 -7.85 -4.22 -16.37
CA ALA A 158 -8.25 -4.73 -15.07
C ALA A 158 -8.36 -6.26 -15.09
N LEU A 159 -9.06 -6.83 -16.08
CA LEU A 159 -9.19 -8.28 -16.24
C LEU A 159 -7.82 -8.95 -16.38
N THR A 160 -6.91 -8.36 -17.15
CA THR A 160 -5.54 -8.89 -17.32
C THR A 160 -4.81 -8.98 -15.97
N PHE A 161 -4.91 -7.97 -15.11
CA PHE A 161 -4.25 -7.98 -13.81
C PHE A 161 -4.96 -8.89 -12.79
N TYR A 162 -6.29 -8.98 -12.81
CA TYR A 162 -7.00 -9.97 -11.99
C TYR A 162 -6.60 -11.41 -12.36
N GLN A 163 -6.48 -11.72 -13.66
CA GLN A 163 -6.02 -13.03 -14.11
C GLN A 163 -4.59 -13.36 -13.66
N LYS A 164 -3.66 -12.40 -13.78
CA LYS A 164 -2.30 -12.54 -13.21
C LYS A 164 -2.34 -12.76 -11.69
N GLY A 165 -3.27 -12.11 -11.00
CA GLY A 165 -3.47 -12.30 -9.57
C GLY A 165 -3.87 -13.75 -9.23
N ILE A 166 -4.80 -14.33 -9.98
CA ILE A 166 -5.23 -15.74 -9.79
C ILE A 166 -4.07 -16.73 -10.04
N GLU A 167 -3.18 -16.45 -10.99
CA GLU A 167 -2.04 -17.33 -11.29
C GLU A 167 -1.08 -17.45 -10.09
N VAL A 168 -1.03 -16.46 -9.21
CA VAL A 168 -0.13 -16.43 -8.05
C VAL A 168 -0.83 -16.59 -6.70
N ASP A 169 -2.14 -16.39 -6.65
CA ASP A 169 -2.98 -16.41 -5.43
C ASP A 169 -4.37 -17.00 -5.81
N SER A 170 -4.36 -18.31 -6.09
CA SER A 170 -5.51 -19.02 -6.68
C SER A 170 -6.69 -19.18 -5.72
N ASP A 171 -6.50 -18.96 -4.43
CA ASP A 171 -7.51 -19.04 -3.38
C ASP A 171 -7.97 -17.65 -2.88
N ASN A 172 -7.64 -16.58 -3.60
CA ASN A 172 -8.14 -15.25 -3.35
C ASN A 172 -9.53 -15.04 -3.96
N PHE A 173 -10.55 -15.07 -3.11
CA PHE A 173 -11.94 -14.93 -3.53
C PHE A 173 -12.24 -13.65 -4.31
N SER A 174 -11.62 -12.53 -3.94
CA SER A 174 -11.82 -11.24 -4.62
C SER A 174 -11.30 -11.27 -6.06
N LEU A 175 -10.09 -11.81 -6.27
CA LEU A 175 -9.52 -12.01 -7.61
C LEU A 175 -10.39 -12.91 -8.49
N LEU A 176 -10.82 -14.05 -7.94
CA LEU A 176 -11.67 -15.02 -8.64
C LEU A 176 -13.01 -14.38 -9.03
N LYS A 177 -13.71 -13.77 -8.08
CA LYS A 177 -14.99 -13.09 -8.30
C LYS A 177 -14.89 -12.01 -9.37
N ASN A 178 -13.91 -11.11 -9.25
CA ASN A 178 -13.78 -10.00 -10.18
C ASN A 178 -13.38 -10.45 -11.58
N THR A 179 -12.54 -11.49 -11.70
CA THR A 179 -12.21 -12.11 -12.97
C THR A 179 -13.45 -12.71 -13.62
N LEU A 180 -14.24 -13.48 -12.86
CA LEU A 180 -15.47 -14.11 -13.36
C LEU A 180 -16.47 -13.06 -13.87
N LEU A 181 -16.73 -12.01 -13.08
CA LEU A 181 -17.65 -10.95 -13.45
C LEU A 181 -17.25 -10.23 -14.74
N LEU A 182 -15.97 -9.89 -14.90
CA LEU A 182 -15.49 -9.24 -16.12
C LEU A 182 -15.47 -10.18 -17.32
N GLN A 183 -15.16 -11.47 -17.14
CA GLN A 183 -15.25 -12.45 -18.22
C GLN A 183 -16.69 -12.62 -18.71
N LEU A 184 -17.68 -12.64 -17.81
CA LEU A 184 -19.11 -12.69 -18.17
C LEU A 184 -19.52 -11.41 -18.89
N GLU A 185 -19.10 -10.24 -18.41
CA GLU A 185 -19.40 -8.97 -19.07
C GLU A 185 -18.85 -8.90 -20.50
N PHE A 186 -17.67 -9.47 -20.74
CA PHE A 186 -17.06 -9.56 -22.06
C PHE A 186 -17.55 -10.76 -22.90
N ASN A 187 -18.58 -11.48 -22.45
CA ASN A 187 -19.09 -12.69 -23.11
C ASN A 187 -18.03 -13.80 -23.31
N ARG A 188 -16.99 -13.83 -22.45
CA ARG A 188 -15.94 -14.86 -22.45
C ARG A 188 -16.39 -16.09 -21.67
N PHE A 189 -17.53 -16.68 -22.05
CA PHE A 189 -18.23 -17.73 -21.28
C PHE A 189 -17.38 -18.98 -21.05
N ALA A 190 -16.59 -19.40 -22.04
CA ALA A 190 -15.70 -20.55 -21.88
C ALA A 190 -14.65 -20.34 -20.80
N ALA A 191 -14.04 -19.12 -20.73
CA ALA A 191 -13.09 -18.75 -19.71
C ALA A 191 -13.77 -18.62 -18.34
N ALA A 192 -14.93 -17.97 -18.28
CA ALA A 192 -15.73 -17.85 -17.07
C ALA A 192 -16.09 -19.21 -16.47
N LYS A 193 -16.56 -20.16 -17.30
CA LYS A 193 -16.85 -21.52 -16.86
C LYS A 193 -15.63 -22.22 -16.27
N LYS A 194 -14.44 -22.05 -16.85
CA LYS A 194 -13.20 -22.63 -16.33
C LYS A 194 -12.84 -22.05 -14.97
N VAL A 195 -12.89 -20.72 -14.82
CA VAL A 195 -12.61 -20.05 -13.55
C VAL A 195 -13.63 -20.46 -12.50
N SER A 196 -14.93 -20.46 -12.82
CA SER A 196 -15.99 -20.89 -11.91
C SER A 196 -15.78 -22.32 -11.42
N ALA A 197 -15.50 -23.27 -12.33
CA ALA A 197 -15.29 -24.67 -11.96
C ALA A 197 -14.11 -24.85 -10.99
N SER A 198 -12.96 -24.22 -11.28
CA SER A 198 -11.80 -24.28 -10.37
C SER A 198 -12.03 -23.55 -9.05
N SER A 199 -12.81 -22.46 -9.07
CA SER A 199 -13.13 -21.70 -7.86
C SER A 199 -14.05 -22.45 -6.91
N LEU A 200 -15.00 -23.23 -7.43
CA LEU A 200 -15.91 -24.05 -6.61
C LEU A 200 -15.19 -25.20 -5.90
N GLU A 201 -14.03 -25.65 -6.37
CA GLU A 201 -13.21 -26.62 -5.65
C GLU A 201 -12.66 -26.02 -4.34
N VAL A 202 -12.37 -24.71 -4.33
CA VAL A 202 -11.84 -23.98 -3.15
C VAL A 202 -12.98 -23.40 -2.31
N PHE A 203 -14.04 -22.92 -2.95
CA PHE A 203 -15.18 -22.23 -2.33
C PHE A 203 -16.53 -22.88 -2.69
N PRO A 204 -16.81 -24.12 -2.27
CA PRO A 204 -17.98 -24.89 -2.72
C PRO A 204 -19.34 -24.29 -2.32
N ALA A 205 -19.37 -23.40 -1.33
CA ALA A 205 -20.60 -22.78 -0.83
C ALA A 205 -20.83 -21.34 -1.32
N GLN A 206 -20.11 -20.91 -2.36
CA GLN A 206 -20.21 -19.52 -2.86
C GLN A 206 -21.13 -19.44 -4.08
N PRO A 207 -22.33 -18.81 -3.96
CA PRO A 207 -23.31 -18.75 -5.04
C PRO A 207 -22.90 -17.83 -6.21
N LEU A 208 -21.83 -17.04 -6.06
CA LEU A 208 -21.30 -16.14 -7.10
C LEU A 208 -20.24 -16.79 -7.99
N LEU A 209 -19.81 -18.00 -7.72
CA LEU A 209 -18.82 -18.75 -8.49
C LEU A 209 -19.49 -19.85 -9.30
#